data_b06676f7e5991d86bc0311bbd129513d
#
_entry.id   b06676f7e5991d86bc0311bbd129513d
#
_cell.length_a   1.000
_cell.length_b   1.000
_cell.length_c   1.000
_cell.angle_alpha   90.00
_cell.angle_beta   90.00
_cell.angle_gamma   90.00
#
_symmetry.space_group_name_H-M   'P 1'
#
loop_
_entity.id
_entity.type
_entity.pdbx_description
1 polymer ?
#
loop_
_entity_poly.entity_id
_entity_poly.type
_entity_poly.pdbx_seq_one_letter_code
_entity_poly.pdbx_strand_id
1 'polypeptide(L)'
;MKDQLTTPLPPIAMWSPPRARSTMMMRVFESLGCRVMDEPFYAYWLAATQKTDDPGYAATLAAHETDWRVVAQDVIHPDLGSCHRSYQKHMAIHMLDPVDLGFMRHLRNCFLIRHPAEVIASMAGFRDLVPKHETDIEAAALLVGIPQLERIFNHASAITKDPIVVIDANDVLENPTTVLSAFCQAVHLPFDAETPIQWKAGRHPDDGAWADEWYQAVYQTTGLKPYERKPVAVPTALQPVLDYCLPVYEKIARHKLGGPRHDD
;
A
#
# COMPACT_ATOMS: atom_id res chain seq x y z
N MET A 1 -11.09 29.73 27.83
CA MET A 1 -10.97 28.27 27.63
C MET A 1 -9.63 28.05 26.97
N LYS A 2 -8.70 27.37 27.65
CA LYS A 2 -7.37 27.09 27.09
C LYS A 2 -7.54 26.05 25.99
N ASP A 3 -7.12 26.39 24.75
CA ASP A 3 -6.96 25.43 23.67
C ASP A 3 -6.13 24.26 24.20
N GLN A 4 -6.75 23.10 24.35
CA GLN A 4 -6.00 21.86 24.47
C GLN A 4 -5.31 21.68 23.11
N LEU A 5 -4.01 21.91 23.07
CA LEU A 5 -3.13 21.51 21.98
C LEU A 5 -3.29 19.99 21.83
N THR A 6 -4.24 19.58 21.00
CA THR A 6 -4.36 18.17 20.62
C THR A 6 -3.12 17.84 19.81
N THR A 7 -2.29 16.94 20.32
CA THR A 7 -1.14 16.41 19.56
C THR A 7 -1.63 15.98 18.17
N PRO A 8 -0.99 16.43 17.09
CA PRO A 8 -1.40 16.01 15.76
C PRO A 8 -1.41 14.49 15.66
N LEU A 9 -2.47 13.95 15.06
CA LEU A 9 -2.56 12.51 14.85
C LEU A 9 -1.46 12.06 13.87
N PRO A 10 -0.83 10.88 14.09
CA PRO A 10 0.26 10.41 13.24
C PRO A 10 -0.20 10.20 11.79
N PRO A 11 0.67 10.41 10.77
CA PRO A 11 0.36 10.10 9.38
C PRO A 11 -0.11 8.65 9.22
N ILE A 12 -1.08 8.42 8.34
CA ILE A 12 -1.57 7.07 8.02
C ILE A 12 -0.64 6.48 6.95
N ALA A 13 0.18 5.51 7.30
CA ALA A 13 1.02 4.77 6.37
C ALA A 13 0.32 3.48 5.94
N MET A 14 -0.10 3.41 4.67
CA MET A 14 -0.73 2.23 4.09
C MET A 14 0.29 1.38 3.35
N TRP A 15 0.72 0.29 3.96
CA TRP A 15 1.66 -0.67 3.40
C TRP A 15 0.96 -1.70 2.52
N SER A 16 1.45 -1.92 1.32
CA SER A 16 0.84 -2.88 0.39
C SER A 16 1.88 -3.55 -0.52
N PRO A 17 1.60 -4.76 -1.03
CA PRO A 17 2.35 -5.29 -2.15
C PRO A 17 1.95 -4.54 -3.45
N PRO A 18 2.74 -4.64 -4.52
CA PRO A 18 2.34 -4.21 -5.85
C PRO A 18 0.98 -4.82 -6.25
N ARG A 19 0.23 -4.14 -7.13
CA ARG A 19 -1.03 -4.61 -7.70
C ARG A 19 -2.16 -4.88 -6.68
N ALA A 20 -2.02 -4.40 -5.44
CA ALA A 20 -3.05 -4.48 -4.41
C ALA A 20 -4.11 -3.37 -4.48
N ARG A 21 -4.25 -2.67 -5.60
CA ARG A 21 -5.18 -1.53 -5.79
C ARG A 21 -4.89 -0.34 -4.86
N SER A 22 -3.65 -0.18 -4.44
CA SER A 22 -3.24 0.88 -3.50
C SER A 22 -3.45 2.29 -4.06
N THR A 23 -3.30 2.50 -5.38
CA THR A 23 -3.58 3.79 -6.03
C THR A 23 -5.07 4.13 -5.96
N MET A 24 -5.96 3.16 -6.16
CA MET A 24 -7.40 3.36 -5.93
C MET A 24 -7.67 3.79 -4.48
N MET A 25 -7.05 3.15 -3.51
CA MET A 25 -7.16 3.54 -2.10
C MET A 25 -6.63 4.95 -1.85
N MET A 26 -5.53 5.35 -2.50
CA MET A 26 -5.02 6.71 -2.43
C MET A 26 -6.08 7.73 -2.91
N ARG A 27 -6.77 7.46 -4.02
CA ARG A 27 -7.90 8.30 -4.49
C ARG A 27 -9.06 8.35 -3.48
N VAL A 28 -9.37 7.23 -2.82
CA VAL A 28 -10.39 7.21 -1.76
C VAL A 28 -10.02 8.18 -0.65
N PHE A 29 -8.80 8.11 -0.11
CA PHE A 29 -8.40 8.95 1.02
C PHE A 29 -8.17 10.41 0.62
N GLU A 30 -7.76 10.69 -0.60
CA GLU A 30 -7.76 12.04 -1.17
C GLU A 30 -9.19 12.63 -1.20
N SER A 31 -10.18 11.85 -1.64
CA SER A 31 -11.59 12.28 -1.65
C SER A 31 -12.17 12.49 -0.25
N LEU A 32 -11.59 11.85 0.77
CA LEU A 32 -11.93 12.06 2.19
C LEU A 32 -11.17 13.25 2.81
N GLY A 33 -10.46 14.04 2.01
CA GLY A 33 -9.77 15.26 2.45
C GLY A 33 -8.40 15.03 3.08
N CYS A 34 -7.80 13.88 2.89
CA CYS A 34 -6.42 13.64 3.28
C CYS A 34 -5.44 14.27 2.27
N ARG A 35 -4.31 14.79 2.77
CA ARG A 35 -3.13 15.03 1.96
C ARG A 35 -2.51 13.68 1.62
N VAL A 36 -2.39 13.36 0.34
CA VAL A 36 -1.83 12.08 -0.08
C VAL A 36 -0.34 12.20 -0.39
N MET A 37 0.40 11.10 -0.15
CA MET A 37 1.81 10.96 -0.53
C MET A 37 1.94 9.63 -1.27
N ASP A 38 2.40 9.70 -2.52
CA ASP A 38 2.47 8.56 -3.42
C ASP A 38 3.86 7.94 -3.40
N GLU A 39 4.00 6.72 -2.94
CA GLU A 39 5.19 5.85 -2.95
C GLU A 39 6.51 6.58 -2.61
N PRO A 40 6.63 7.24 -1.45
CA PRO A 40 7.76 8.15 -1.15
C PRO A 40 9.14 7.50 -1.29
N PHE A 41 9.26 6.20 -1.09
CA PHE A 41 10.54 5.47 -1.19
C PHE A 41 10.85 4.92 -2.59
N TYR A 42 10.06 5.24 -3.62
CA TYR A 42 10.27 4.66 -4.95
C TYR A 42 11.59 5.10 -5.60
N ALA A 43 11.90 6.40 -5.57
CA ALA A 43 13.16 6.90 -6.12
C ALA A 43 14.39 6.31 -5.41
N TYR A 44 14.35 6.18 -4.08
CA TYR A 44 15.37 5.46 -3.33
C TYR A 44 15.52 4.02 -3.82
N TRP A 45 14.42 3.29 -3.95
CA TRP A 45 14.44 1.89 -4.40
C TRP A 45 15.04 1.76 -5.81
N LEU A 46 14.64 2.61 -6.75
CA LEU A 46 15.20 2.64 -8.10
C LEU A 46 16.72 2.91 -8.08
N ALA A 47 17.14 3.90 -7.32
CA ALA A 47 18.55 4.24 -7.21
C ALA A 47 19.38 3.10 -6.58
N ALA A 48 18.87 2.47 -5.52
CA ALA A 48 19.56 1.40 -4.81
C ALA A 48 19.63 0.10 -5.61
N THR A 49 18.55 -0.24 -6.36
CA THR A 49 18.48 -1.48 -7.14
C THR A 49 19.04 -1.34 -8.56
N GLN A 50 19.33 -0.11 -9.00
CA GLN A 50 19.80 0.20 -10.37
C GLN A 50 18.88 -0.41 -11.45
N LYS A 51 17.56 -0.43 -11.19
CA LYS A 51 16.56 -1.01 -12.10
C LYS A 51 16.27 -0.03 -13.25
N THR A 52 17.25 0.13 -14.14
CA THR A 52 17.23 1.10 -15.23
C THR A 52 16.20 0.81 -16.31
N ASP A 53 15.68 -0.42 -16.36
CA ASP A 53 14.61 -0.89 -17.25
C ASP A 53 13.19 -0.58 -16.70
N ASP A 54 13.10 -0.01 -15.50
CA ASP A 54 11.81 0.38 -14.93
C ASP A 54 11.24 1.60 -15.69
N PRO A 55 9.98 1.53 -16.12
CA PRO A 55 9.35 2.65 -16.81
C PRO A 55 9.36 3.91 -15.95
N GLY A 56 9.84 5.02 -16.49
CA GLY A 56 9.94 6.29 -15.76
C GLY A 56 11.17 6.42 -14.86
N TYR A 57 12.14 5.47 -14.89
CA TYR A 57 13.35 5.49 -14.06
C TYR A 57 14.02 6.87 -13.98
N ALA A 58 14.43 7.42 -15.12
CA ALA A 58 15.17 8.69 -15.15
C ALA A 58 14.32 9.88 -14.65
N ALA A 59 13.04 9.93 -15.03
CA ALA A 59 12.12 10.97 -14.59
C ALA A 59 11.88 10.91 -13.06
N THR A 60 11.75 9.71 -12.52
CA THR A 60 11.57 9.49 -11.07
C THR A 60 12.79 9.94 -10.28
N LEU A 61 14.01 9.55 -10.70
CA LEU A 61 15.24 9.98 -10.01
C LEU A 61 15.48 11.49 -10.12
N ALA A 62 15.05 12.13 -11.20
CA ALA A 62 15.19 13.57 -11.39
C ALA A 62 14.20 14.39 -10.54
N ALA A 63 13.03 13.81 -10.22
CA ALA A 63 11.93 14.52 -9.56
C ALA A 63 11.82 14.24 -8.06
N HIS A 64 12.41 13.17 -7.54
CA HIS A 64 12.21 12.71 -6.18
C HIS A 64 13.52 12.43 -5.43
N GLU A 65 13.46 12.53 -4.09
CA GLU A 65 14.59 12.26 -3.20
C GLU A 65 15.00 10.78 -3.21
N THR A 66 16.30 10.51 -3.22
CA THR A 66 16.88 9.16 -3.27
C THR A 66 17.55 8.73 -1.97
N ASP A 67 17.78 9.64 -1.01
CA ASP A 67 18.23 9.25 0.33
C ASP A 67 17.02 8.87 1.20
N TRP A 68 16.90 7.59 1.52
CA TRP A 68 15.79 7.09 2.34
C TRP A 68 15.68 7.77 3.72
N ARG A 69 16.77 8.32 4.26
CA ARG A 69 16.77 9.02 5.55
C ARG A 69 16.02 10.34 5.46
N VAL A 70 16.26 11.08 4.38
CA VAL A 70 15.53 12.33 4.08
C VAL A 70 14.06 12.01 3.83
N VAL A 71 13.79 11.01 2.98
CA VAL A 71 12.41 10.56 2.71
C VAL A 71 11.69 10.16 4.00
N ALA A 72 12.36 9.45 4.93
CA ALA A 72 11.75 9.06 6.19
C ALA A 72 11.37 10.28 7.06
N GLN A 73 12.13 11.39 7.02
CA GLN A 73 11.76 12.63 7.71
C GLN A 73 10.51 13.27 7.10
N ASP A 74 10.41 13.31 5.78
CA ASP A 74 9.23 13.84 5.09
C ASP A 74 7.98 12.99 5.35
N VAL A 75 8.16 11.68 5.45
CA VAL A 75 7.10 10.70 5.81
C VAL A 75 6.59 10.94 7.23
N ILE A 76 7.48 11.21 8.19
CA ILE A 76 7.10 11.51 9.58
C ILE A 76 6.47 12.90 9.71
N HIS A 77 6.95 13.89 8.94
CA HIS A 77 6.56 15.29 9.01
C HIS A 77 6.01 15.80 7.67
N PRO A 78 4.92 15.21 7.14
CA PRO A 78 4.39 15.60 5.85
C PRO A 78 3.86 17.04 5.87
N ASP A 79 4.07 17.76 4.77
CA ASP A 79 3.34 19.01 4.55
C ASP A 79 1.86 18.71 4.30
N LEU A 80 1.02 19.10 5.22
CA LEU A 80 -0.41 18.87 5.15
C LEU A 80 -1.16 19.93 4.32
N GLY A 81 -0.52 21.06 4.02
CA GLY A 81 -1.23 22.21 3.41
C GLY A 81 -2.47 22.57 4.23
N SER A 82 -3.65 22.53 3.60
CA SER A 82 -4.94 22.76 4.28
C SER A 82 -5.61 21.49 4.83
N CYS A 83 -5.00 20.32 4.64
CA CYS A 83 -5.55 19.05 5.10
C CYS A 83 -5.23 18.82 6.58
N HIS A 84 -6.07 18.03 7.25
CA HIS A 84 -5.88 17.71 8.68
C HIS A 84 -5.15 16.39 8.92
N ARG A 85 -4.95 15.58 7.87
CA ARG A 85 -4.34 14.26 7.95
C ARG A 85 -3.57 13.95 6.69
N SER A 86 -2.47 13.20 6.83
CA SER A 86 -1.76 12.60 5.70
C SER A 86 -2.16 11.12 5.56
N TYR A 87 -2.38 10.70 4.32
CA TYR A 87 -2.46 9.31 3.89
C TYR A 87 -1.30 9.02 2.93
N GLN A 88 -0.49 8.04 3.26
CA GLN A 88 0.73 7.73 2.52
C GLN A 88 0.62 6.32 1.94
N LYS A 89 0.75 6.22 0.63
CA LYS A 89 0.79 4.96 -0.09
C LYS A 89 2.22 4.43 -0.12
N HIS A 90 2.47 3.34 0.58
CA HIS A 90 3.77 2.69 0.64
C HIS A 90 3.76 1.32 -0.05
N MET A 91 4.75 1.11 -0.92
CA MET A 91 4.97 -0.20 -1.53
C MET A 91 5.99 -0.98 -0.71
N ALA A 92 5.62 -2.19 -0.29
CA ALA A 92 6.47 -3.03 0.56
C ALA A 92 7.82 -3.36 -0.10
N ILE A 93 7.85 -3.52 -1.43
CA ILE A 93 9.06 -3.81 -2.19
C ILE A 93 10.11 -2.70 -2.13
N HIS A 94 9.71 -1.46 -1.81
CA HIS A 94 10.65 -0.34 -1.69
C HIS A 94 11.46 -0.36 -0.38
N MET A 95 11.03 -1.15 0.60
CA MET A 95 11.69 -1.28 1.89
C MET A 95 12.80 -2.33 1.82
N LEU A 96 13.97 -1.93 1.27
CA LEU A 96 15.15 -2.78 1.23
C LEU A 96 15.74 -2.97 2.65
N ASP A 97 16.56 -4.01 2.85
CA ASP A 97 17.14 -4.34 4.16
C ASP A 97 17.94 -3.20 4.81
N PRO A 98 18.69 -2.35 4.06
CA PRO A 98 19.42 -1.24 4.68
C PRO A 98 18.54 -0.14 5.27
N VAL A 99 17.22 -0.11 4.96
CA VAL A 99 16.30 0.87 5.54
C VAL A 99 16.00 0.52 6.99
N ASP A 100 16.38 1.41 7.91
CA ASP A 100 15.97 1.30 9.31
C ASP A 100 14.47 1.62 9.44
N LEU A 101 13.68 0.63 9.84
CA LEU A 101 12.24 0.75 10.03
C LEU A 101 11.84 1.52 11.31
N GLY A 102 12.81 2.00 12.09
CA GLY A 102 12.56 2.72 13.34
C GLY A 102 11.68 3.96 13.19
N PHE A 103 11.62 4.58 12.00
CA PHE A 103 10.74 5.72 11.72
C PHE A 103 9.24 5.36 11.81
N MET A 104 8.87 4.10 11.59
CA MET A 104 7.49 3.62 11.59
C MET A 104 6.78 3.83 12.94
N ARG A 105 7.51 4.02 14.04
CA ARG A 105 6.94 4.35 15.36
C ARG A 105 6.16 5.67 15.39
N HIS A 106 6.43 6.55 14.44
CA HIS A 106 5.79 7.85 14.30
C HIS A 106 4.56 7.84 13.38
N LEU A 107 4.22 6.68 12.85
CA LEU A 107 3.16 6.50 11.86
C LEU A 107 2.03 5.63 12.42
N ARG A 108 0.82 5.84 11.92
CA ARG A 108 -0.28 4.89 12.06
C ARG A 108 -0.13 3.85 10.94
N ASN A 109 0.56 2.75 11.24
CA ASN A 109 0.83 1.70 10.27
C ASN A 109 -0.43 0.89 10.00
N CYS A 110 -0.83 0.83 8.73
CA CYS A 110 -1.98 0.11 8.22
C CYS A 110 -1.56 -0.76 7.03
N PHE A 111 -2.30 -1.82 6.76
CA PHE A 111 -1.95 -2.79 5.73
C PHE A 111 -3.11 -2.99 4.76
N LEU A 112 -2.82 -2.87 3.48
CA LEU A 112 -3.72 -3.22 2.40
C LEU A 112 -3.22 -4.51 1.77
N ILE A 113 -4.00 -5.57 1.90
CA ILE A 113 -3.68 -6.87 1.31
C ILE A 113 -4.58 -7.17 0.12
N ARG A 114 -4.14 -8.10 -0.71
CA ARG A 114 -4.90 -8.71 -1.79
C ARG A 114 -4.45 -10.14 -1.95
N HIS A 115 -5.37 -11.05 -2.28
CA HIS A 115 -5.04 -12.46 -2.42
C HIS A 115 -3.87 -12.67 -3.39
N PRO A 116 -2.80 -13.42 -3.02
CA PRO A 116 -1.58 -13.56 -3.81
C PRO A 116 -1.83 -14.05 -5.24
N ALA A 117 -2.81 -14.95 -5.44
CA ALA A 117 -3.18 -15.41 -6.78
C ALA A 117 -3.57 -14.24 -7.70
N GLU A 118 -4.31 -13.24 -7.18
CA GLU A 118 -4.72 -12.08 -7.98
C GLU A 118 -3.56 -11.12 -8.26
N VAL A 119 -2.66 -10.96 -7.29
CA VAL A 119 -1.44 -10.15 -7.46
C VAL A 119 -0.55 -10.78 -8.52
N ILE A 120 -0.24 -12.08 -8.38
CA ILE A 120 0.60 -12.85 -9.31
C ILE A 120 -0.01 -12.88 -10.72
N ALA A 121 -1.29 -13.15 -10.85
CA ALA A 121 -1.96 -13.14 -12.15
C ALA A 121 -1.90 -11.76 -12.84
N SER A 122 -2.02 -10.68 -12.04
CA SER A 122 -1.86 -9.30 -12.54
C SER A 122 -0.41 -8.98 -12.96
N MET A 123 0.57 -9.74 -12.49
CA MET A 123 1.98 -9.59 -12.77
C MET A 123 2.52 -10.66 -13.75
N ALA A 124 1.69 -11.59 -14.22
CA ALA A 124 2.13 -12.74 -15.02
C ALA A 124 2.83 -12.38 -16.34
N GLY A 125 2.71 -11.14 -16.81
CA GLY A 125 3.46 -10.62 -17.96
C GLY A 125 4.91 -10.20 -17.66
N PHE A 126 5.30 -10.11 -16.38
CA PHE A 126 6.67 -9.76 -16.00
C PHE A 126 7.58 -10.98 -16.11
N ARG A 127 8.61 -10.90 -16.95
CA ARG A 127 9.51 -12.04 -17.26
C ARG A 127 10.25 -12.56 -16.03
N ASP A 128 10.62 -11.67 -15.11
CA ASP A 128 11.42 -12.02 -13.92
C ASP A 128 10.59 -12.72 -12.84
N LEU A 129 9.27 -12.80 -13.00
CA LEU A 129 8.39 -13.45 -12.03
C LEU A 129 8.40 -14.98 -12.16
N VAL A 130 8.80 -15.51 -13.32
CA VAL A 130 8.82 -16.97 -13.57
C VAL A 130 10.14 -17.55 -13.09
N PRO A 131 10.15 -18.37 -11.99
CA PRO A 131 11.37 -18.99 -11.50
C PRO A 131 11.87 -20.01 -12.53
N LYS A 132 13.17 -20.01 -12.78
CA LYS A 132 13.83 -20.97 -13.66
C LYS A 132 14.28 -22.22 -12.90
N HIS A 133 14.54 -22.05 -11.59
CA HIS A 133 14.96 -23.07 -10.66
C HIS A 133 14.21 -22.91 -9.34
N GLU A 134 14.16 -23.95 -8.52
CA GLU A 134 13.55 -23.89 -7.16
C GLU A 134 14.19 -22.80 -6.29
N THR A 135 15.49 -22.55 -6.47
CA THR A 135 16.23 -21.49 -5.78
C THR A 135 15.78 -20.06 -6.13
N ASP A 136 15.02 -19.89 -7.22
CA ASP A 136 14.57 -18.59 -7.70
C ASP A 136 13.19 -18.22 -7.14
N ILE A 137 12.51 -19.13 -6.42
CA ILE A 137 11.14 -18.93 -5.91
C ILE A 137 11.10 -17.75 -4.93
N GLU A 138 12.06 -17.67 -4.00
CA GLU A 138 12.14 -16.58 -3.05
C GLU A 138 12.39 -15.24 -3.77
N ALA A 139 13.29 -15.21 -4.74
CA ALA A 139 13.55 -14.00 -5.53
C ALA A 139 12.30 -13.54 -6.30
N ALA A 140 11.54 -14.47 -6.89
CA ALA A 140 10.28 -14.17 -7.53
C ALA A 140 9.21 -13.69 -6.53
N ALA A 141 9.14 -14.28 -5.34
CA ALA A 141 8.24 -13.83 -4.28
C ALA A 141 8.57 -12.42 -3.77
N LEU A 142 9.86 -12.04 -3.75
CA LEU A 142 10.29 -10.68 -3.43
C LEU A 142 9.78 -9.67 -4.46
N LEU A 143 9.64 -10.02 -5.74
CA LEU A 143 9.02 -9.15 -6.75
C LEU A 143 7.51 -8.98 -6.50
N VAL A 144 6.85 -10.00 -5.94
CA VAL A 144 5.44 -9.91 -5.51
C VAL A 144 5.26 -9.00 -4.30
N GLY A 145 6.31 -8.80 -3.49
CA GLY A 145 6.32 -7.87 -2.35
C GLY A 145 5.67 -8.39 -1.08
N ILE A 146 5.23 -9.65 -1.06
CA ILE A 146 4.57 -10.24 0.12
C ILE A 146 5.57 -10.57 1.24
N PRO A 147 6.77 -11.10 0.97
CA PRO A 147 7.78 -11.29 2.03
C PRO A 147 8.21 -9.97 2.70
N GLN A 148 8.38 -8.91 1.92
CA GLN A 148 8.69 -7.58 2.48
C GLN A 148 7.52 -7.05 3.32
N LEU A 149 6.27 -7.28 2.86
CA LEU A 149 5.08 -6.89 3.63
C LEU A 149 5.04 -7.61 4.98
N GLU A 150 5.44 -8.89 5.06
CA GLU A 150 5.54 -9.63 6.32
C GLU A 150 6.58 -9.01 7.26
N ARG A 151 7.75 -8.67 6.74
CA ARG A 151 8.81 -8.00 7.52
C ARG A 151 8.31 -6.70 8.14
N ILE A 152 7.63 -5.87 7.33
CA ILE A 152 7.04 -4.60 7.76
C ILE A 152 5.93 -4.86 8.80
N PHE A 153 5.06 -5.84 8.56
CA PHE A 153 3.98 -6.21 9.46
C PHE A 153 4.50 -6.67 10.83
N ASN A 154 5.50 -7.55 10.84
CA ASN A 154 6.11 -8.04 12.07
C ASN A 154 6.76 -6.89 12.86
N HIS A 155 7.47 -5.98 12.17
CA HIS A 155 8.07 -4.80 12.80
C HIS A 155 6.99 -3.88 13.38
N ALA A 156 5.96 -3.53 12.59
CA ALA A 156 4.85 -2.70 13.05
C ALA A 156 4.16 -3.29 14.28
N SER A 157 3.92 -4.61 14.29
CA SER A 157 3.30 -5.32 15.41
C SER A 157 4.16 -5.28 16.67
N ALA A 158 5.48 -5.27 16.54
CA ALA A 158 6.40 -5.22 17.67
C ALA A 158 6.51 -3.82 18.32
N ILE A 159 6.31 -2.75 17.55
CA ILE A 159 6.51 -1.37 18.02
C ILE A 159 5.23 -0.64 18.42
N THR A 160 4.05 -1.17 18.07
CA THR A 160 2.76 -0.54 18.37
C THR A 160 2.06 -1.24 19.55
N LYS A 161 1.33 -0.45 20.34
CA LYS A 161 0.40 -0.96 21.37
C LYS A 161 -1.03 -1.02 20.84
N ASP A 162 -1.31 -0.32 19.75
CA ASP A 162 -2.62 -0.29 19.13
C ASP A 162 -2.82 -1.51 18.23
N PRO A 163 -4.05 -2.01 18.07
CA PRO A 163 -4.33 -3.07 17.13
C PRO A 163 -3.87 -2.68 15.72
N ILE A 164 -3.17 -3.59 15.03
CA ILE A 164 -2.81 -3.41 13.61
C ILE A 164 -4.08 -3.35 12.77
N VAL A 165 -4.12 -2.40 11.84
CA VAL A 165 -5.25 -2.21 10.93
C VAL A 165 -4.92 -2.87 9.60
N VAL A 166 -5.70 -3.87 9.23
CA VAL A 166 -5.57 -4.58 7.95
C VAL A 166 -6.89 -4.53 7.20
N ILE A 167 -6.85 -4.18 5.92
CA ILE A 167 -7.99 -4.26 5.01
C ILE A 167 -7.62 -5.06 3.76
N ASP A 168 -8.59 -5.78 3.20
CA ASP A 168 -8.42 -6.48 1.92
C ASP A 168 -9.03 -5.64 0.80
N ALA A 169 -8.31 -5.50 -0.30
CA ALA A 169 -8.72 -4.68 -1.44
C ALA A 169 -10.02 -5.15 -2.09
N ASN A 170 -10.32 -6.45 -2.02
CA ASN A 170 -11.58 -6.97 -2.52
C ASN A 170 -12.73 -6.68 -1.57
N ASP A 171 -12.52 -6.85 -0.26
CA ASP A 171 -13.52 -6.54 0.76
C ASP A 171 -13.94 -5.05 0.68
N VAL A 172 -12.98 -4.15 0.41
CA VAL A 172 -13.27 -2.72 0.17
C VAL A 172 -14.21 -2.53 -1.02
N LEU A 173 -14.02 -3.28 -2.11
CA LEU A 173 -14.86 -3.13 -3.30
C LEU A 173 -16.21 -3.84 -3.18
N GLU A 174 -16.26 -4.95 -2.43
CA GLU A 174 -17.51 -5.69 -2.17
C GLU A 174 -18.42 -4.94 -1.18
N ASN A 175 -17.83 -4.32 -0.14
CA ASN A 175 -18.56 -3.65 0.94
C ASN A 175 -17.88 -2.31 1.33
N PRO A 176 -17.81 -1.34 0.43
CA PRO A 176 -16.99 -0.13 0.63
C PRO A 176 -17.36 0.64 1.88
N THR A 177 -18.64 0.90 2.10
CA THR A 177 -19.13 1.67 3.25
C THR A 177 -18.75 1.00 4.58
N THR A 178 -18.95 -0.31 4.70
CA THR A 178 -18.67 -1.06 5.93
C THR A 178 -17.16 -1.07 6.23
N VAL A 179 -16.34 -1.40 5.23
CA VAL A 179 -14.89 -1.53 5.42
C VAL A 179 -14.24 -0.16 5.67
N LEU A 180 -14.64 0.87 4.91
CA LEU A 180 -14.09 2.21 5.07
C LEU A 180 -14.55 2.87 6.37
N SER A 181 -15.79 2.64 6.81
CA SER A 181 -16.26 3.11 8.12
C SER A 181 -15.43 2.50 9.25
N ALA A 182 -15.23 1.18 9.24
CA ALA A 182 -14.42 0.50 10.24
C ALA A 182 -12.95 0.96 10.21
N PHE A 183 -12.38 1.14 9.00
CA PHE A 183 -11.01 1.65 8.84
C PHE A 183 -10.88 3.06 9.40
N CYS A 184 -11.74 3.97 8.96
CA CYS A 184 -11.70 5.38 9.37
C CYS A 184 -11.88 5.53 10.89
N GLN A 185 -12.77 4.73 11.50
CA GLN A 185 -12.90 4.64 12.94
C GLN A 185 -11.58 4.20 13.61
N ALA A 186 -10.93 3.16 13.10
CA ALA A 186 -9.70 2.61 13.66
C ALA A 186 -8.50 3.57 13.56
N VAL A 187 -8.51 4.50 12.59
CA VAL A 187 -7.44 5.49 12.42
C VAL A 187 -7.86 6.90 12.86
N HIS A 188 -9.02 7.06 13.46
CA HIS A 188 -9.58 8.36 13.89
C HIS A 188 -9.70 9.38 12.75
N LEU A 189 -10.15 8.94 11.57
CA LEU A 189 -10.47 9.78 10.43
C LEU A 189 -12.00 9.97 10.36
N PRO A 190 -12.51 11.19 10.23
CA PRO A 190 -13.93 11.40 9.98
C PRO A 190 -14.39 10.68 8.70
N PHE A 191 -15.53 10.00 8.77
CA PHE A 191 -16.12 9.32 7.63
C PHE A 191 -17.63 9.45 7.69
N ASP A 192 -18.22 9.97 6.61
CA ASP A 192 -19.66 10.03 6.43
C ASP A 192 -20.07 9.01 5.36
N ALA A 193 -20.81 8.00 5.78
CA ALA A 193 -21.23 6.89 4.93
C ALA A 193 -22.21 7.31 3.81
N GLU A 194 -22.87 8.46 3.97
CA GLU A 194 -23.80 9.00 2.97
C GLU A 194 -23.09 9.84 1.90
N THR A 195 -21.86 10.28 2.16
CA THR A 195 -21.08 11.07 1.19
C THR A 195 -20.50 10.15 0.11
N PRO A 196 -20.82 10.37 -1.18
CA PRO A 196 -20.26 9.56 -2.26
C PRO A 196 -18.75 9.68 -2.35
N ILE A 197 -18.06 8.52 -2.44
CA ILE A 197 -16.61 8.46 -2.67
C ILE A 197 -16.34 8.63 -4.16
N GLN A 198 -15.92 9.82 -4.55
CA GLN A 198 -15.69 10.18 -5.95
C GLN A 198 -14.40 11.00 -6.10
N TRP A 199 -13.76 10.86 -7.26
CA TRP A 199 -12.57 11.63 -7.66
C TRP A 199 -12.61 11.98 -9.14
N LYS A 200 -11.78 12.91 -9.56
CA LYS A 200 -11.65 13.28 -10.97
C LYS A 200 -10.87 12.21 -11.72
N ALA A 201 -11.28 11.92 -12.97
CA ALA A 201 -10.49 11.08 -13.87
C ALA A 201 -9.16 11.76 -14.23
N GLY A 202 -8.17 10.95 -14.59
CA GLY A 202 -6.87 11.41 -15.03
C GLY A 202 -5.83 11.52 -13.92
N ARG A 203 -4.75 12.24 -14.24
CA ARG A 203 -3.63 12.50 -13.33
C ARG A 203 -4.01 13.50 -12.26
N HIS A 204 -3.56 13.26 -11.04
CA HIS A 204 -3.72 14.16 -9.90
C HIS A 204 -2.39 14.85 -9.53
N PRO A 205 -2.44 16.03 -8.87
CA PRO A 205 -1.23 16.79 -8.56
C PRO A 205 -0.20 16.04 -7.70
N ASP A 206 -0.68 15.16 -6.81
CA ASP A 206 0.15 14.40 -5.87
C ASP A 206 0.60 13.04 -6.42
N ASP A 207 0.29 12.72 -7.69
CA ASP A 207 0.80 11.52 -8.36
C ASP A 207 2.31 11.65 -8.63
N GLY A 208 3.06 10.60 -8.32
CA GLY A 208 4.50 10.54 -8.58
C GLY A 208 4.86 10.66 -10.06
N ALA A 209 6.13 10.91 -10.36
CA ALA A 209 6.62 11.05 -11.75
C ALA A 209 6.39 9.80 -12.61
N TRP A 210 6.27 8.63 -11.99
CA TRP A 210 5.99 7.32 -12.62
C TRP A 210 4.53 7.08 -12.99
N ALA A 211 3.61 7.95 -12.55
CA ALA A 211 2.17 7.67 -12.60
C ALA A 211 1.64 7.45 -14.02
N ASP A 212 2.18 8.15 -15.01
CA ASP A 212 1.76 8.01 -16.41
C ASP A 212 2.08 6.61 -16.97
N GLU A 213 3.07 5.92 -16.42
CA GLU A 213 3.43 4.56 -16.82
C GLU A 213 2.55 3.50 -16.12
N TRP A 214 2.15 3.75 -14.86
CA TRP A 214 1.54 2.73 -14.02
C TRP A 214 0.05 2.92 -13.74
N TYR A 215 -0.52 4.15 -13.87
CA TYR A 215 -1.85 4.47 -13.36
C TYR A 215 -2.93 4.57 -14.43
N GLN A 216 -2.66 4.16 -15.67
CA GLN A 216 -3.59 4.26 -16.80
C GLN A 216 -4.99 3.70 -16.49
N ALA A 217 -5.06 2.57 -15.77
CA ALA A 217 -6.34 1.96 -15.38
C ALA A 217 -7.11 2.82 -14.36
N VAL A 218 -6.41 3.45 -13.40
CA VAL A 218 -7.03 4.32 -12.39
C VAL A 218 -7.45 5.64 -13.01
N TYR A 219 -6.70 6.18 -13.98
CA TYR A 219 -7.05 7.40 -14.70
C TYR A 219 -8.41 7.33 -15.40
N GLN A 220 -8.90 6.13 -15.71
CA GLN A 220 -10.21 5.91 -16.33
C GLN A 220 -11.35 5.78 -15.30
N THR A 221 -11.08 6.02 -14.01
CA THR A 221 -12.05 5.85 -12.93
C THR A 221 -12.40 7.19 -12.27
N THR A 222 -13.61 7.26 -11.73
CA THR A 222 -14.12 8.43 -10.99
C THR A 222 -14.71 8.06 -9.64
N GLY A 223 -14.54 6.81 -9.20
CA GLY A 223 -15.10 6.27 -7.97
C GLY A 223 -14.87 4.76 -7.87
N LEU A 224 -15.32 4.18 -6.78
CA LEU A 224 -15.31 2.74 -6.59
C LEU A 224 -16.31 2.09 -7.55
N LYS A 225 -15.88 1.05 -8.27
CA LYS A 225 -16.75 0.27 -9.15
C LYS A 225 -17.23 -0.98 -8.41
N PRO A 226 -18.48 -1.42 -8.63
CA PRO A 226 -18.93 -2.71 -8.16
C PRO A 226 -17.95 -3.81 -8.55
N TYR A 227 -17.67 -4.69 -7.61
CA TYR A 227 -16.71 -5.78 -7.79
C TYR A 227 -17.38 -7.11 -7.50
N GLU A 228 -17.20 -8.03 -8.41
CA GLU A 228 -17.56 -9.43 -8.23
C GLU A 228 -16.28 -10.25 -8.17
N ARG A 229 -16.15 -11.06 -7.11
CA ARG A 229 -15.00 -11.95 -6.96
C ARG A 229 -15.07 -13.05 -8.01
N LYS A 230 -14.00 -13.14 -8.81
CA LYS A 230 -13.87 -14.15 -9.86
C LYS A 230 -12.74 -15.10 -9.55
N PRO A 231 -12.87 -16.40 -9.88
CA PRO A 231 -11.76 -17.32 -9.84
C PRO A 231 -10.61 -16.78 -10.68
N VAL A 232 -9.41 -16.85 -10.13
CA VAL A 232 -8.18 -16.40 -10.81
C VAL A 232 -7.33 -17.61 -11.11
N ALA A 233 -7.00 -17.81 -12.39
CA ALA A 233 -6.05 -18.82 -12.81
C ALA A 233 -4.63 -18.29 -12.69
N VAL A 234 -3.83 -18.92 -11.86
CA VAL A 234 -2.39 -18.69 -11.80
C VAL A 234 -1.69 -19.63 -12.77
N PRO A 235 -0.81 -19.13 -13.66
CA PRO A 235 -0.03 -19.99 -14.53
C PRO A 235 0.73 -21.07 -13.72
N THR A 236 0.79 -22.29 -14.21
CA THR A 236 1.43 -23.42 -13.51
C THR A 236 2.88 -23.10 -13.12
N ALA A 237 3.62 -22.40 -13.97
CA ALA A 237 4.99 -21.99 -13.69
C ALA A 237 5.12 -21.02 -12.50
N LEU A 238 4.04 -20.35 -12.08
CA LEU A 238 3.99 -19.43 -10.95
C LEU A 238 3.34 -20.02 -9.70
N GLN A 239 2.89 -21.28 -9.77
CA GLN A 239 2.30 -21.95 -8.61
C GLN A 239 3.26 -22.02 -7.41
N PRO A 240 4.57 -22.33 -7.56
CA PRO A 240 5.50 -22.32 -6.44
C PRO A 240 5.64 -20.94 -5.77
N VAL A 241 5.54 -19.86 -6.54
CA VAL A 241 5.56 -18.49 -5.99
C VAL A 241 4.28 -18.21 -5.19
N LEU A 242 3.13 -18.67 -5.68
CA LEU A 242 1.86 -18.58 -4.94
C LEU A 242 1.94 -19.34 -3.62
N ASP A 243 2.41 -20.58 -3.65
CA ASP A 243 2.53 -21.44 -2.47
C ASP A 243 3.47 -20.85 -1.42
N TYR A 244 4.52 -20.14 -1.86
CA TYR A 244 5.43 -19.41 -0.97
C TYR A 244 4.76 -18.17 -0.33
N CYS A 245 3.95 -17.42 -1.09
CA CYS A 245 3.32 -16.19 -0.63
C CYS A 245 2.04 -16.40 0.21
N LEU A 246 1.32 -17.50 -0.01
CA LEU A 246 0.00 -17.75 0.57
C LEU A 246 0.01 -17.79 2.10
N PRO A 247 0.94 -18.50 2.79
CA PRO A 247 0.97 -18.55 4.26
C PRO A 247 1.17 -17.16 4.88
N VAL A 248 1.95 -16.29 4.23
CA VAL A 248 2.18 -14.91 4.69
C VAL A 248 0.89 -14.09 4.57
N TYR A 249 0.21 -14.20 3.43
CA TYR A 249 -1.07 -13.54 3.24
C TYR A 249 -2.09 -13.99 4.30
N GLU A 250 -2.22 -15.29 4.53
CA GLU A 250 -3.15 -15.84 5.52
C GLU A 250 -2.84 -15.36 6.93
N LYS A 251 -1.55 -15.29 7.31
CA LYS A 251 -1.11 -14.73 8.59
C LYS A 251 -1.59 -13.28 8.76
N ILE A 252 -1.36 -12.41 7.78
CA ILE A 252 -1.76 -11.00 7.87
C ILE A 252 -3.29 -10.86 7.79
N ALA A 253 -3.95 -11.67 6.96
CA ALA A 253 -5.40 -11.64 6.76
C ALA A 253 -6.21 -11.98 8.03
N ARG A 254 -5.64 -12.69 9.00
CA ARG A 254 -6.29 -12.92 10.31
C ARG A 254 -6.57 -11.64 11.09
N HIS A 255 -5.87 -10.57 10.77
CA HIS A 255 -6.00 -9.25 11.40
C HIS A 255 -6.94 -8.31 10.62
N LYS A 256 -7.65 -8.80 9.60
CA LYS A 256 -8.56 -7.97 8.80
C LYS A 256 -9.69 -7.38 9.65
N LEU A 257 -9.99 -6.10 9.40
CA LEU A 257 -11.18 -5.46 9.97
C LEU A 257 -12.44 -6.18 9.49
N GLY A 258 -13.34 -6.51 10.42
CA GLY A 258 -14.58 -7.23 10.12
C GLY A 258 -14.43 -8.73 9.90
N GLY A 259 -13.24 -9.29 10.02
CA GLY A 259 -13.03 -10.74 10.07
C GLY A 259 -13.50 -11.35 11.39
N PRO A 260 -13.74 -12.67 11.46
CA PRO A 260 -14.03 -13.34 12.73
C PRO A 260 -12.86 -13.07 13.69
N ARG A 261 -13.16 -12.46 14.84
CA ARG A 261 -12.17 -12.39 15.93
C ARG A 261 -11.98 -13.82 16.42
N HIS A 262 -10.81 -14.36 16.22
CA HIS A 262 -10.38 -15.52 16.98
C HIS A 262 -10.00 -14.98 18.36
N ASP A 263 -10.96 -14.94 19.26
CA ASP A 263 -10.69 -14.83 20.71
C ASP A 263 -9.96 -16.13 21.05
N ASP A 264 -8.67 -16.01 21.42
CA ASP A 264 -7.85 -17.08 22.00
C ASP A 264 -8.33 -17.44 23.39
#